data_8332a55659c1b6489bb5088c724ac323
#
_entry.id   8332a55659c1b6489bb5088c724ac323
#
_cell.length_a   1.000
_cell.length_b   1.000
_cell.length_c   1.000
_cell.angle_alpha   90.00
_cell.angle_beta   90.00
_cell.angle_gamma   90.00
#
_symmetry.space_group_name_H-M   'P 1'
#
loop_
_entity.id
_entity.type
_entity.pdbx_description
1 polymer ?
#
loop_
_entity_poly.entity_id
_entity_poly.type
_entity_poly.pdbx_seq_one_letter_code
_entity_poly.pdbx_strand_id
1 'polypeptide(L)'
;MSKKELCVPKELREAPVLNAECSTPTIKGRHALLINPFYPKDPHASFGKHVLTPTLALTSIAATTPDNWTVKYWDENLLQGHPPVDPFPQVVGITVHLTFANRAYELAEWYRRRGSVVILGGLHVKSCPEECAPHADALAIGEGVQLWGNILR
;
A
#
# COMPACT_ATOMS: atom_id res chain seq x y z
N MET A 1 -25.93 29.59 -22.09
CA MET A 1 -24.93 29.13 -21.10
C MET A 1 -23.77 28.56 -21.87
N SER A 2 -22.66 29.30 -21.94
CA SER A 2 -21.51 29.04 -22.81
C SER A 2 -20.55 28.06 -22.14
N LYS A 3 -20.22 26.95 -22.80
CA LYS A 3 -19.14 26.02 -22.40
C LYS A 3 -17.80 26.73 -22.65
N LYS A 4 -17.06 26.98 -21.58
CA LYS A 4 -15.65 27.40 -21.68
C LYS A 4 -14.82 26.15 -21.97
N GLU A 5 -14.36 26.05 -23.23
CA GLU A 5 -13.30 25.12 -23.60
C GLU A 5 -12.00 25.55 -22.93
N LEU A 6 -11.41 24.61 -22.20
CA LEU A 6 -10.09 24.78 -21.58
C LEU A 6 -9.04 24.67 -22.68
N CYS A 7 -8.45 25.81 -23.05
CA CYS A 7 -7.40 25.87 -24.05
C CYS A 7 -6.09 25.36 -23.44
N VAL A 8 -5.67 24.15 -23.83
CA VAL A 8 -4.38 23.57 -23.46
C VAL A 8 -3.32 24.12 -24.40
N PRO A 9 -2.21 24.71 -23.92
CA PRO A 9 -1.15 25.24 -24.75
C PRO A 9 -0.55 24.16 -25.67
N LYS A 10 -0.28 24.58 -26.93
CA LYS A 10 0.16 23.73 -28.03
C LYS A 10 1.54 23.10 -27.82
N GLU A 11 2.33 23.65 -26.88
CA GLU A 11 3.71 23.23 -26.56
C GLU A 11 3.80 21.92 -25.78
N LEU A 12 2.69 21.40 -25.26
CA LEU A 12 2.66 20.10 -24.54
C LEU A 12 2.36 18.90 -25.47
N ARG A 13 2.23 19.11 -26.78
CA ARG A 13 1.88 18.04 -27.72
C ARG A 13 3.06 17.39 -28.41
N GLU A 14 4.26 17.93 -28.28
CA GLU A 14 5.47 17.40 -28.94
C GLU A 14 6.60 17.15 -27.94
N ALA A 15 6.35 16.27 -26.98
CA ALA A 15 7.44 15.65 -26.28
C ALA A 15 8.02 14.56 -27.19
N PRO A 16 9.34 14.56 -27.49
CA PRO A 16 9.95 13.50 -28.28
C PRO A 16 9.77 12.18 -27.53
N VAL A 17 9.24 11.18 -28.22
CA VAL A 17 9.24 9.80 -27.75
C VAL A 17 10.70 9.37 -27.70
N LEU A 18 11.33 9.57 -26.58
CA LEU A 18 12.62 8.97 -26.28
C LEU A 18 12.38 7.46 -26.15
N ASN A 19 12.66 6.74 -27.25
CA ASN A 19 12.95 5.31 -27.20
C ASN A 19 14.28 5.12 -26.46
N ALA A 20 14.28 5.45 -25.18
CA ALA A 20 15.26 4.95 -24.26
C ALA A 20 14.81 3.53 -23.93
N GLU A 21 15.49 2.54 -24.47
CA GLU A 21 15.56 1.22 -23.85
C GLU A 21 16.02 1.46 -22.41
N CYS A 22 15.06 1.69 -21.53
CA CYS A 22 15.29 1.75 -20.11
C CYS A 22 15.63 0.34 -19.68
N SER A 23 16.93 -0.01 -19.79
CA SER A 23 17.50 -1.12 -19.03
C SER A 23 17.32 -0.74 -17.57
N THR A 24 16.16 -1.08 -17.00
CA THR A 24 15.94 -1.00 -15.56
C THR A 24 17.09 -1.76 -14.90
N PRO A 25 17.89 -1.10 -14.04
CA PRO A 25 18.89 -1.83 -13.27
C PRO A 25 18.12 -2.90 -12.51
N THR A 26 18.43 -4.16 -12.78
CA THR A 26 17.88 -5.29 -12.03
C THR A 26 18.42 -5.16 -10.63
N ILE A 27 17.69 -4.46 -9.78
CA ILE A 27 17.99 -4.38 -8.36
C ILE A 27 17.72 -5.78 -7.84
N LYS A 28 18.79 -6.57 -7.72
CA LYS A 28 18.77 -7.89 -7.07
C LYS A 28 18.56 -7.71 -5.58
N GLY A 29 17.37 -7.27 -5.20
CA GLY A 29 16.99 -7.06 -3.82
C GLY A 29 15.59 -7.65 -3.57
N ARG A 30 15.37 -8.12 -2.36
CA ARG A 30 14.03 -8.50 -1.90
C ARG A 30 13.32 -7.23 -1.46
N HIS A 31 12.13 -6.98 -2.02
CA HIS A 31 11.36 -5.79 -1.73
C HIS A 31 10.06 -6.15 -1.05
N ALA A 32 9.80 -5.51 0.06
CA ALA A 32 8.55 -5.58 0.79
C ALA A 32 7.85 -4.21 0.78
N LEU A 33 6.54 -4.23 0.86
CA LEU A 33 5.72 -3.03 0.94
C LEU A 33 4.75 -3.15 2.10
N LEU A 34 4.66 -2.12 2.92
CA LEU A 34 3.66 -2.01 3.98
C LEU A 34 2.66 -0.93 3.61
N ILE A 35 1.38 -1.25 3.63
CA ILE A 35 0.31 -0.35 3.20
C ILE A 35 -0.64 -0.05 4.36
N ASN A 36 -0.90 1.25 4.55
CA ASN A 36 -2.04 1.75 5.32
C ASN A 36 -3.11 2.21 4.34
N PRO A 37 -4.22 1.47 4.20
CA PRO A 37 -5.27 1.81 3.26
C PRO A 37 -5.97 3.13 3.57
N PHE A 38 -6.61 3.70 2.56
CA PHE A 38 -7.38 4.92 2.68
C PHE A 38 -8.55 4.74 3.66
N TYR A 39 -8.63 5.66 4.58
CA TYR A 39 -9.72 5.78 5.54
C TYR A 39 -10.74 6.80 5.03
N PRO A 40 -11.97 6.39 4.69
CA PRO A 40 -12.99 7.33 4.28
C PRO A 40 -13.33 8.28 5.45
N LYS A 41 -13.17 9.56 5.20
CA LYS A 41 -13.47 10.60 6.19
C LYS A 41 -14.98 10.66 6.39
N ASP A 42 -15.43 10.57 7.62
CA ASP A 42 -16.83 10.87 7.96
C ASP A 42 -17.03 12.39 7.92
N PRO A 43 -17.84 12.92 6.97
CA PRO A 43 -18.11 14.35 6.87
C PRO A 43 -18.84 14.90 8.08
N HIS A 44 -19.47 14.05 8.91
CA HIS A 44 -20.23 14.40 10.09
C HIS A 44 -19.48 14.18 11.41
N ALA A 45 -18.25 13.68 11.36
CA ALA A 45 -17.45 13.49 12.56
C ALA A 45 -17.14 14.84 13.21
N SER A 46 -17.57 15.03 14.45
CA SER A 46 -17.39 16.27 15.23
C SER A 46 -15.93 16.66 15.44
N PHE A 47 -15.03 15.74 15.27
CA PHE A 47 -13.59 15.93 15.35
C PHE A 47 -12.98 15.95 13.93
N GLY A 48 -13.26 17.01 13.19
CA GLY A 48 -12.75 17.23 11.83
C GLY A 48 -11.24 17.47 11.71
N LYS A 49 -10.48 17.22 12.76
CA LYS A 49 -9.02 17.27 12.74
C LYS A 49 -8.49 15.85 12.55
N HIS A 50 -8.42 15.44 11.30
CA HIS A 50 -7.65 14.25 10.94
C HIS A 50 -6.18 14.57 11.19
N VAL A 51 -5.63 14.01 12.25
CA VAL A 51 -4.18 14.02 12.45
C VAL A 51 -3.60 13.04 11.45
N LEU A 52 -3.08 13.57 10.35
CA LEU A 52 -2.39 12.81 9.33
C LEU A 52 -0.98 12.48 9.83
N THR A 53 -0.88 11.49 10.68
CA THR A 53 0.41 10.97 11.15
C THR A 53 0.60 9.55 10.64
N PRO A 54 1.81 9.18 10.20
CA PRO A 54 2.12 7.79 9.89
C PRO A 54 1.77 6.89 11.06
N THR A 55 1.19 5.72 10.79
CA THR A 55 0.84 4.82 11.88
C THR A 55 2.11 4.24 12.50
N LEU A 56 2.28 4.42 13.81
CA LEU A 56 3.39 3.82 14.55
C LEU A 56 3.44 2.30 14.40
N ALA A 57 2.28 1.66 14.23
CA ALA A 57 2.20 0.22 14.04
C ALA A 57 3.02 -0.24 12.82
N LEU A 58 2.79 0.36 11.64
CA LEU A 58 3.49 -0.05 10.43
C LEU A 58 4.95 0.41 10.40
N THR A 59 5.28 1.56 10.96
CA THR A 59 6.67 2.01 11.05
C THR A 59 7.48 1.13 12.02
N SER A 60 6.87 0.68 13.12
CA SER A 60 7.50 -0.28 14.03
C SER A 60 7.72 -1.64 13.37
N ILE A 61 6.76 -2.11 12.57
CA ILE A 61 6.89 -3.34 11.77
C ILE A 61 8.02 -3.18 10.75
N ALA A 62 8.07 -2.06 10.04
CA ALA A 62 9.13 -1.76 9.08
C ALA A 62 10.54 -1.83 9.72
N ALA A 63 10.68 -1.36 10.96
CA ALA A 63 11.94 -1.40 11.69
C ALA A 63 12.45 -2.83 12.01
N THR A 64 11.59 -3.84 11.93
CA THR A 64 11.96 -5.25 12.14
C THR A 64 12.25 -6.01 10.85
N THR A 65 12.28 -5.29 9.72
CA THR A 65 12.61 -5.87 8.42
C THR A 65 14.08 -6.34 8.41
N PRO A 66 14.36 -7.59 7.99
CA PRO A 66 15.74 -8.09 7.90
C PRO A 66 16.58 -7.29 6.90
N ASP A 67 17.90 -7.19 7.14
CA ASP A 67 18.83 -6.37 6.34
C ASP A 67 18.91 -6.76 4.85
N ASN A 68 18.54 -8.01 4.53
CA ASN A 68 18.49 -8.50 3.15
C ASN A 68 17.19 -8.15 2.41
N TRP A 69 16.31 -7.38 3.02
CA TRP A 69 15.09 -6.84 2.46
C TRP A 69 15.12 -5.31 2.45
N THR A 70 14.54 -4.72 1.42
CA THR A 70 14.18 -3.30 1.40
C THR A 70 12.69 -3.19 1.64
N VAL A 71 12.27 -2.37 2.60
CA VAL A 71 10.86 -2.11 2.87
C VAL A 71 10.48 -0.69 2.47
N LYS A 72 9.35 -0.56 1.77
CA LYS A 72 8.67 0.71 1.54
C LYS A 72 7.42 0.79 2.40
N TYR A 73 7.09 1.98 2.86
CA TYR A 73 5.83 2.28 3.54
C TYR A 73 4.98 3.17 2.64
N TRP A 74 3.72 2.81 2.47
CA TRP A 74 2.74 3.57 1.71
C TRP A 74 1.50 3.81 2.55
N ASP A 75 1.13 5.08 2.71
CA ASP A 75 -0.07 5.51 3.42
C ASP A 75 -0.96 6.27 2.47
N GLU A 76 -2.09 5.68 2.10
CA GLU A 76 -3.06 6.30 1.19
C GLU A 76 -3.77 7.53 1.80
N ASN A 77 -3.61 7.76 3.11
CA ASN A 77 -4.14 8.95 3.77
C ASN A 77 -3.19 10.14 3.71
N LEU A 78 -1.90 9.90 3.50
CA LEU A 78 -0.85 10.90 3.43
C LEU A 78 -0.39 11.15 2.00
N LEU A 79 -0.37 10.11 1.19
CA LEU A 79 0.19 10.12 -0.15
C LEU A 79 -0.93 10.05 -1.18
N GLN A 80 -0.76 10.78 -2.27
CA GLN A 80 -1.69 10.73 -3.40
C GLN A 80 -1.12 9.85 -4.51
N GLY A 81 -2.01 9.24 -5.29
CA GLY A 81 -1.64 8.42 -6.44
C GLY A 81 -1.86 6.92 -6.19
N HIS A 82 -1.21 6.12 -7.01
CA HIS A 82 -1.29 4.67 -6.93
C HIS A 82 -0.22 4.10 -6.00
N PRO A 83 -0.51 2.98 -5.33
CA PRO A 83 0.50 2.27 -4.55
C PRO A 83 1.73 1.93 -5.39
N PRO A 84 2.94 1.97 -4.82
CA PRO A 84 4.17 1.80 -5.56
C PRO A 84 4.31 0.40 -6.17
N VAL A 85 4.79 0.37 -7.42
CA VAL A 85 5.05 -0.86 -8.18
C VAL A 85 6.51 -0.99 -8.61
N ASP A 86 7.32 0.02 -8.34
CA ASP A 86 8.74 0.03 -8.69
C ASP A 86 9.59 0.41 -7.46
N PRO A 87 10.52 -0.47 -7.04
CA PRO A 87 10.61 -1.86 -7.44
C PRO A 87 9.37 -2.66 -7.03
N PHE A 88 9.02 -3.68 -7.84
CA PHE A 88 7.81 -4.47 -7.56
C PHE A 88 8.00 -5.28 -6.27
N PRO A 89 7.07 -5.18 -5.29
CA PRO A 89 7.21 -5.87 -4.02
C PRO A 89 6.88 -7.36 -4.15
N GLN A 90 7.77 -8.23 -3.64
CA GLN A 90 7.49 -9.66 -3.54
C GLN A 90 6.54 -9.97 -2.38
N VAL A 91 6.61 -9.17 -1.32
CA VAL A 91 5.75 -9.32 -0.13
C VAL A 91 5.07 -7.99 0.16
N VAL A 92 3.76 -8.04 0.38
CA VAL A 92 2.94 -6.87 0.72
C VAL A 92 2.21 -7.12 2.03
N GLY A 93 2.49 -6.32 3.03
CA GLY A 93 1.76 -6.30 4.30
C GLY A 93 0.73 -5.17 4.30
N ILE A 94 -0.53 -5.49 4.53
CA ILE A 94 -1.62 -4.51 4.57
C ILE A 94 -2.28 -4.54 5.94
N THR A 95 -2.38 -3.37 6.58
CA THR A 95 -3.16 -3.28 7.82
C THR A 95 -4.65 -3.23 7.49
N VAL A 96 -5.45 -3.97 8.27
CA VAL A 96 -6.90 -4.02 8.09
C VAL A 96 -7.60 -3.55 9.35
N HIS A 97 -8.44 -2.56 9.19
CA HIS A 97 -9.38 -2.09 10.20
C HIS A 97 -10.78 -2.15 9.62
N LEU A 98 -11.79 -2.35 10.45
CA LEU A 98 -13.18 -2.52 10.03
C LEU A 98 -13.64 -1.43 9.04
N THR A 99 -13.27 -0.19 9.29
CA THR A 99 -13.72 0.97 8.52
C THR A 99 -13.16 1.06 7.09
N PHE A 100 -12.07 0.35 6.80
CA PHE A 100 -11.45 0.32 5.47
C PHE A 100 -11.10 -1.09 4.98
N ALA A 101 -11.77 -2.11 5.52
CA ALA A 101 -11.54 -3.49 5.17
C ALA A 101 -11.71 -3.73 3.65
N ASN A 102 -12.77 -3.19 3.05
CA ASN A 102 -13.01 -3.32 1.61
C ASN A 102 -11.84 -2.77 0.78
N ARG A 103 -11.30 -1.60 1.17
CA ARG A 103 -10.14 -1.03 0.48
C ARG A 103 -8.90 -1.90 0.64
N ALA A 104 -8.68 -2.46 1.81
CA ALA A 104 -7.59 -3.39 2.06
C ALA A 104 -7.71 -4.65 1.18
N TYR A 105 -8.91 -5.19 1.00
CA TYR A 105 -9.16 -6.36 0.16
C TYR A 105 -8.95 -6.06 -1.34
N GLU A 106 -9.38 -4.88 -1.83
CA GLU A 106 -9.10 -4.44 -3.19
C GLU A 106 -7.59 -4.38 -3.47
N LEU A 107 -6.83 -3.78 -2.55
CA LEU A 107 -5.37 -3.69 -2.66
C LEU A 107 -4.72 -5.08 -2.61
N ALA A 108 -5.18 -5.93 -1.70
CA ALA A 108 -4.70 -7.29 -1.55
C ALA A 108 -4.86 -8.08 -2.85
N GLU A 109 -6.06 -8.06 -3.43
CA GLU A 109 -6.34 -8.74 -4.69
C GLU A 109 -5.53 -8.16 -5.84
N TRP A 110 -5.36 -6.85 -5.89
CA TRP A 110 -4.59 -6.18 -6.93
C TRP A 110 -3.12 -6.62 -6.94
N TYR A 111 -2.47 -6.74 -5.77
CA TYR A 111 -1.09 -7.21 -5.66
C TYR A 111 -0.96 -8.72 -5.87
N ARG A 112 -1.89 -9.53 -5.34
CA ARG A 112 -1.90 -10.99 -5.54
C ARG A 112 -1.99 -11.37 -7.01
N ARG A 113 -2.87 -10.73 -7.76
CA ARG A 113 -3.00 -10.95 -9.23
C ARG A 113 -1.71 -10.63 -10.00
N ARG A 114 -0.81 -9.86 -9.41
CA ARG A 114 0.48 -9.49 -10.00
C ARG A 114 1.66 -10.29 -9.46
N GLY A 115 1.39 -11.26 -8.61
CA GLY A 115 2.39 -12.20 -8.10
C GLY A 115 3.06 -11.83 -6.80
N SER A 116 2.57 -10.80 -6.08
CA SER A 116 3.01 -10.56 -4.70
C SER A 116 2.37 -11.54 -3.74
N VAL A 117 3.11 -11.95 -2.72
CA VAL A 117 2.55 -12.61 -1.53
C VAL A 117 1.94 -11.54 -0.63
N VAL A 118 0.66 -11.64 -0.34
CA VAL A 118 -0.06 -10.65 0.46
C VAL A 118 -0.39 -11.17 1.83
N ILE A 119 -0.05 -10.36 2.83
CA ILE A 119 -0.26 -10.63 4.25
C ILE A 119 -1.18 -9.56 4.82
N LEU A 120 -2.30 -9.98 5.38
CA LEU A 120 -3.19 -9.08 6.10
C LEU A 120 -2.92 -9.14 7.60
N GLY A 121 -2.90 -7.98 8.24
CA GLY A 121 -2.74 -7.86 9.69
C GLY A 121 -3.59 -6.73 10.25
N GLY A 122 -3.57 -6.55 11.55
CA GLY A 122 -4.31 -5.49 12.24
C GLY A 122 -5.53 -5.98 13.01
N LEU A 123 -6.28 -5.04 13.58
CA LEU A 123 -7.36 -5.35 14.53
C LEU A 123 -8.49 -6.14 13.90
N HIS A 124 -8.87 -5.84 12.67
CA HIS A 124 -9.96 -6.53 12.00
C HIS A 124 -9.60 -7.99 11.70
N VAL A 125 -8.36 -8.24 11.27
CA VAL A 125 -7.86 -9.62 11.06
C VAL A 125 -7.91 -10.45 12.35
N LYS A 126 -7.58 -9.82 13.48
CA LYS A 126 -7.66 -10.49 14.78
C LYS A 126 -9.11 -10.82 15.19
N SER A 127 -10.05 -9.95 14.85
CA SER A 127 -11.47 -10.08 15.23
C SER A 127 -12.27 -10.96 14.28
N CYS A 128 -11.96 -10.90 12.98
CA CYS A 128 -12.71 -11.57 11.92
C CYS A 128 -11.75 -12.29 10.93
N PRO A 129 -10.94 -13.25 11.39
CA PRO A 129 -9.94 -13.90 10.54
C PRO A 129 -10.57 -14.68 9.38
N GLU A 130 -11.74 -15.26 9.59
CA GLU A 130 -12.46 -16.03 8.58
C GLU A 130 -12.92 -15.17 7.39
N GLU A 131 -13.29 -13.91 7.66
CA GLU A 131 -13.62 -12.92 6.62
C GLU A 131 -12.38 -12.52 5.82
N CYS A 132 -11.25 -12.32 6.51
CA CYS A 132 -10.01 -11.85 5.91
C CYS A 132 -9.27 -12.92 5.09
N ALA A 133 -9.41 -14.19 5.47
CA ALA A 133 -8.62 -15.30 4.90
C ALA A 133 -8.73 -15.45 3.38
N PRO A 134 -9.89 -15.31 2.73
CA PRO A 134 -10.01 -15.43 1.27
C PRO A 134 -9.21 -14.35 0.51
N HIS A 135 -8.93 -13.21 1.14
CA HIS A 135 -8.30 -12.05 0.54
C HIS A 135 -6.77 -12.01 0.65
N ALA A 136 -6.16 -12.97 1.35
CA ALA A 136 -4.72 -12.98 1.60
C ALA A 136 -4.08 -14.35 1.39
N ASP A 137 -2.76 -14.37 1.26
CA ASP A 137 -1.99 -15.61 1.24
C ASP A 137 -1.64 -16.04 2.67
N ALA A 138 -1.58 -15.08 3.60
CA ALA A 138 -1.41 -15.33 5.03
C ALA A 138 -2.06 -14.23 5.89
N LEU A 139 -2.42 -14.59 7.12
CA LEU A 139 -2.93 -13.68 8.14
C LEU A 139 -1.92 -13.53 9.27
N ALA A 140 -1.55 -12.30 9.60
CA ALA A 140 -0.72 -11.99 10.75
C ALA A 140 -1.61 -11.79 11.99
N ILE A 141 -1.89 -12.88 12.70
CA ILE A 141 -2.68 -12.88 13.93
C ILE A 141 -1.73 -12.77 15.12
N GLY A 142 -1.58 -11.59 15.69
CA GLY A 142 -0.71 -11.30 16.81
C GLY A 142 0.04 -9.99 16.67
N GLU A 143 1.19 -9.89 17.36
CA GLU A 143 2.03 -8.70 17.32
C GLU A 143 2.86 -8.66 16.04
N GLY A 144 2.49 -7.75 15.14
CA GLY A 144 3.14 -7.60 13.82
C GLY A 144 4.65 -7.44 13.89
N VAL A 145 5.15 -6.74 14.91
CA VAL A 145 6.60 -6.53 15.15
C VAL A 145 7.34 -7.85 15.36
N GLN A 146 6.70 -8.83 15.98
CA GLN A 146 7.31 -10.15 16.22
C GLN A 146 7.17 -11.08 15.01
N LEU A 147 6.09 -10.90 14.24
CA LEU A 147 5.76 -11.79 13.13
C LEU A 147 6.48 -11.40 11.83
N TRP A 148 6.62 -10.11 11.55
CA TRP A 148 7.11 -9.62 10.27
C TRP A 148 8.50 -10.14 9.89
N GLY A 149 9.45 -10.03 10.80
CA GLY A 149 10.80 -10.54 10.55
C GLY A 149 10.85 -12.06 10.31
N ASN A 150 9.93 -12.83 10.89
CA ASN A 150 9.82 -14.28 10.67
C ASN A 150 9.17 -14.60 9.31
N ILE A 151 8.20 -13.82 8.89
CA ILE A 151 7.52 -13.95 7.59
C ILE A 151 8.49 -13.71 6.43
N LEU A 152 9.44 -12.80 6.60
CA LEU A 152 10.41 -12.44 5.56
C LEU A 152 11.64 -13.37 5.48
N ARG A 153 11.79 -14.31 6.41
CA ARG A 153 12.88 -15.31 6.40
C ARG A 153 12.56 -16.51 5.54
#